data_4a7b0c107aa20fdde1de2f4049f8bc98
#
_entry.id   4a7b0c107aa20fdde1de2f4049f8bc98
#
_cell.length_a   1.000
_cell.length_b   1.000
_cell.length_c   1.000
_cell.angle_alpha   90.00
_cell.angle_beta   90.00
_cell.angle_gamma   90.00
#
_symmetry.space_group_name_H-M   'P 1'
#
loop_
_entity.id
_entity.type
_entity.pdbx_description
1 polymer ?
#
loop_
_entity_poly.entity_id
_entity_poly.type
_entity_poly.pdbx_seq_one_letter_code
_entity_poly.pdbx_strand_id
1 'polypeptide(L)'
;GSEMCIRDRAQSSGMVACITDHDQVVAAAGQGSREYVGKPISKALEETISERGSVFANGNDRSRIPVTQEQREPLYSQIMQPIISAGDAVGSVLLLGKNEKDVMGESEKMLIKTASGFLGRQMEQ
;
A
#
# COMPACT_ATOMS: atom_id res chain seq x y z
N GLY A 1 18.62 -1.10 17.96
CA GLY A 1 17.71 -0.12 18.42
C GLY A 1 16.33 -0.28 17.83
N SER A 2 15.53 0.76 17.91
CA SER A 2 14.15 0.71 17.43
C SER A 2 14.05 0.47 15.93
N GLU A 3 15.00 0.94 15.15
CA GLU A 3 15.01 0.71 13.71
C GLU A 3 15.13 -0.77 13.39
N MET A 4 15.93 -1.47 14.14
CA MET A 4 16.10 -2.90 13.96
C MET A 4 14.82 -3.66 14.27
N CYS A 5 14.10 -3.24 15.30
CA CYS A 5 12.84 -3.87 15.68
C CYS A 5 11.78 -3.69 14.58
N ILE A 6 11.71 -2.51 13.99
CA ILE A 6 10.75 -2.25 12.90
C ILE A 6 11.10 -3.09 11.68
N ARG A 7 12.37 -3.17 11.35
CA ARG A 7 12.85 -3.95 10.22
C ARG A 7 12.57 -5.45 10.44
N ASP A 8 12.81 -5.93 11.66
CA ASP A 8 12.54 -7.31 12.00
C ASP A 8 11.05 -7.65 11.91
N ARG A 9 10.20 -6.76 12.35
CA ARG A 9 8.75 -6.95 12.25
C ARG A 9 8.30 -7.05 10.81
N ALA A 10 8.81 -6.15 9.96
CA ALA A 10 8.46 -6.16 8.55
C ALA A 10 8.90 -7.45 7.88
N GLN A 11 10.10 -7.93 8.21
CA GLN A 11 10.63 -9.17 7.65
C GLN A 11 9.88 -10.40 8.16
N SER A 12 9.60 -10.45 9.46
CA SER A 12 8.93 -11.61 10.05
C SER A 12 7.46 -11.69 9.68
N SER A 13 6.80 -10.55 9.48
CA SER A 13 5.39 -10.52 9.12
C SER A 13 5.16 -10.69 7.62
N GLY A 14 6.19 -10.42 6.80
CA GLY A 14 6.02 -10.48 5.36
C GLY A 14 5.25 -9.32 4.76
N MET A 15 4.98 -8.28 5.55
CA MET A 15 4.27 -7.11 5.05
C MET A 15 5.18 -6.20 4.25
N VAL A 16 4.60 -5.57 3.23
CA VAL A 16 5.27 -4.61 2.37
C VAL A 16 4.45 -3.33 2.34
N ALA A 17 5.11 -2.20 2.56
CA ALA A 17 4.49 -0.89 2.43
C ALA A 17 4.92 -0.27 1.11
N CYS A 18 3.97 0.28 0.37
CA CYS A 18 4.24 0.89 -0.94
C CYS A 18 3.65 2.29 -1.01
N ILE A 19 4.33 3.16 -1.74
CA ILE A 19 3.81 4.48 -2.11
C ILE A 19 3.83 4.53 -3.63
N THR A 20 2.72 4.96 -4.24
CA THR A 20 2.61 5.07 -5.69
C THR A 20 2.22 6.48 -6.10
N ASP A 21 2.55 6.84 -7.34
CA ASP A 21 1.92 7.95 -8.02
C ASP A 21 0.81 7.38 -8.94
N HIS A 22 0.44 8.08 -10.03
CA HIS A 22 -0.57 7.59 -10.97
C HIS A 22 -0.09 6.46 -11.87
N ASP A 23 1.22 6.26 -11.96
CA ASP A 23 1.80 5.42 -12.98
C ASP A 23 2.54 4.22 -12.42
N GLN A 24 3.25 4.43 -11.30
CA GLN A 24 4.17 3.41 -10.82
C GLN A 24 4.35 3.48 -9.31
N VAL A 25 4.95 2.44 -8.77
CA VAL A 25 5.36 2.40 -7.37
C VAL A 25 6.64 3.20 -7.24
N VAL A 26 6.61 4.27 -6.44
CA VAL A 26 7.77 5.17 -6.29
C VAL A 26 8.63 4.82 -5.09
N ALA A 27 8.06 4.12 -4.11
CA ALA A 27 8.80 3.69 -2.92
C ALA A 27 8.15 2.45 -2.34
N ALA A 28 8.97 1.58 -1.75
CA ALA A 28 8.48 0.40 -1.08
C ALA A 28 9.46 -0.01 0.02
N ALA A 29 8.93 -0.59 1.09
CA ALA A 29 9.72 -1.08 2.21
C ALA A 29 9.13 -2.39 2.71
N GLY A 30 10.00 -3.28 3.20
CA GLY A 30 9.61 -4.58 3.70
C GLY A 30 10.21 -5.71 2.89
N GLN A 31 9.86 -6.94 3.26
CA GLN A 31 10.38 -8.12 2.60
C GLN A 31 9.78 -8.25 1.19
N GLY A 32 10.66 -8.31 0.18
CA GLY A 32 10.20 -8.39 -1.21
C GLY A 32 9.83 -7.04 -1.81
N SER A 33 10.19 -5.94 -1.15
CA SER A 33 9.85 -4.60 -1.64
C SER A 33 10.43 -4.29 -3.01
N ARG A 34 11.56 -4.91 -3.35
CA ARG A 34 12.21 -4.70 -4.65
C ARG A 34 11.36 -5.14 -5.83
N GLU A 35 10.42 -6.04 -5.59
CA GLU A 35 9.50 -6.50 -6.65
C GLU A 35 8.50 -5.42 -7.03
N TYR A 36 8.36 -4.39 -6.22
CA TYR A 36 7.36 -3.36 -6.43
C TYR A 36 7.94 -2.05 -6.95
N VAL A 37 9.10 -1.63 -6.44
CA VAL A 37 9.66 -0.30 -6.76
C VAL A 37 9.92 -0.16 -8.25
N GLY A 38 9.45 0.95 -8.82
CA GLY A 38 9.63 1.25 -10.23
C GLY A 38 8.71 0.52 -11.18
N LYS A 39 7.86 -0.36 -10.67
CA LYS A 39 6.94 -1.13 -11.51
C LYS A 39 5.66 -0.34 -11.78
N PRO A 40 5.10 -0.44 -12.99
CA PRO A 40 3.83 0.21 -13.29
C PRO A 40 2.69 -0.39 -12.44
N ILE A 41 1.81 0.47 -11.96
CA ILE A 41 0.66 0.01 -11.18
C ILE A 41 -0.37 -0.64 -12.08
N SER A 42 -1.21 -1.49 -11.48
CA SER A 42 -2.27 -2.16 -12.22
C SER A 42 -3.35 -1.17 -12.62
N LYS A 43 -4.12 -1.53 -13.64
CA LYS A 43 -5.25 -0.73 -14.07
C LYS A 43 -6.30 -0.61 -12.96
N ALA A 44 -6.51 -1.69 -12.20
CA ALA A 44 -7.45 -1.67 -11.10
C ALA A 44 -7.04 -0.66 -10.02
N LEU A 45 -5.75 -0.60 -9.70
CA LEU A 45 -5.25 0.37 -8.72
C LEU A 45 -5.38 1.79 -9.27
N GLU A 46 -5.03 2.01 -10.53
CA GLU A 46 -5.16 3.31 -11.17
C GLU A 46 -6.59 3.82 -11.11
N GLU A 47 -7.54 2.97 -11.43
CA GLU A 47 -8.96 3.32 -11.39
C GLU A 47 -9.41 3.64 -9.97
N THR A 48 -8.96 2.85 -8.99
CA THR A 48 -9.31 3.08 -7.59
C THR A 48 -8.79 4.43 -7.10
N ILE A 49 -7.56 4.78 -7.48
CA ILE A 49 -6.98 6.08 -7.15
C ILE A 49 -7.82 7.20 -7.77
N SER A 50 -8.14 7.08 -9.05
CA SER A 50 -8.93 8.09 -9.76
C SER A 50 -10.30 8.29 -9.15
N GLU A 51 -10.89 7.25 -8.62
CA GLU A 51 -12.20 7.30 -7.96
C GLU A 51 -12.11 7.74 -6.50
N ARG A 52 -10.89 7.98 -6.00
CA ARG A 52 -10.63 8.32 -4.60
C ARG A 52 -11.09 7.23 -3.65
N GLY A 53 -11.07 5.99 -4.13
CA GLY A 53 -11.48 4.84 -3.37
C GLY A 53 -10.39 4.32 -2.46
N SER A 54 -10.78 3.50 -1.50
CA SER A 54 -9.86 2.82 -0.59
C SER A 54 -10.16 1.33 -0.56
N VAL A 55 -9.18 0.54 -0.10
CA VAL A 55 -9.34 -0.91 0.03
C VAL A 55 -8.93 -1.31 1.43
N PHE A 56 -9.71 -2.18 2.04
CA PHE A 56 -9.37 -2.83 3.30
C PHE A 56 -9.83 -4.28 3.20
N ALA A 57 -8.89 -5.19 3.00
CA ALA A 57 -9.22 -6.58 2.73
C ALA A 57 -8.30 -7.54 3.48
N ASN A 58 -8.86 -8.58 4.04
CA ASN A 58 -8.15 -9.70 4.63
C ASN A 58 -8.55 -10.99 3.92
N GLY A 59 -7.82 -12.03 4.19
CA GLY A 59 -7.90 -13.38 3.64
C GLY A 59 -9.01 -13.79 2.71
N ASN A 60 -10.25 -13.75 3.16
CA ASN A 60 -11.40 -14.21 2.38
C ASN A 60 -12.11 -13.10 1.62
N ASP A 61 -11.65 -11.88 1.74
CA ASP A 61 -12.26 -10.73 1.09
C ASP A 61 -11.83 -10.66 -0.37
N ARG A 62 -12.79 -10.49 -1.26
CA ARG A 62 -12.55 -10.43 -2.70
C ARG A 62 -12.26 -9.02 -3.21
N SER A 63 -12.28 -8.03 -2.34
CA SER A 63 -12.04 -6.64 -2.75
C SER A 63 -10.57 -6.33 -3.01
N ARG A 64 -9.69 -7.29 -2.78
CA ARG A 64 -8.26 -7.12 -3.06
C ARG A 64 -8.02 -6.89 -4.54
N ILE A 65 -7.08 -5.97 -4.84
CA ILE A 65 -6.73 -5.65 -6.21
C ILE A 65 -5.23 -5.86 -6.41
N PRO A 66 -4.78 -6.19 -7.62
CA PRO A 66 -3.34 -6.27 -7.87
C PRO A 66 -2.73 -4.87 -7.78
N VAL A 67 -1.50 -4.81 -7.29
CA VAL A 67 -0.79 -3.53 -7.13
C VAL A 67 -0.07 -3.16 -8.41
N THR A 68 0.63 -4.14 -9.01
CA THR A 68 1.38 -3.92 -10.25
C THR A 68 0.81 -4.74 -11.38
N GLN A 69 1.13 -4.34 -12.60
CA GLN A 69 0.70 -5.07 -13.79
C GLN A 69 1.32 -6.47 -13.87
N GLU A 70 2.48 -6.64 -13.25
CA GLU A 70 3.22 -7.89 -13.28
C GLU A 70 2.96 -8.80 -12.07
N GLN A 71 2.09 -8.38 -11.16
CA GLN A 71 1.85 -9.15 -9.94
C GLN A 71 1.31 -10.54 -10.27
N ARG A 72 2.04 -11.56 -9.86
CA ARG A 72 1.71 -12.96 -10.13
C ARG A 72 1.08 -13.67 -8.96
N GLU A 73 1.47 -13.29 -7.73
CA GLU A 73 0.97 -13.95 -6.53
C GLU A 73 -0.13 -13.14 -5.88
N PRO A 74 -1.22 -13.79 -5.47
CA PRO A 74 -2.27 -13.06 -4.77
C PRO A 74 -1.79 -12.62 -3.38
N LEU A 75 -2.29 -11.47 -2.95
CA LEU A 75 -2.02 -10.97 -1.62
C LEU A 75 -3.03 -11.59 -0.64
N TYR A 76 -2.60 -11.83 0.58
CA TYR A 76 -3.51 -12.28 1.63
C TYR A 76 -4.32 -11.13 2.20
N SER A 77 -3.67 -9.99 2.43
CA SER A 77 -4.33 -8.83 3.01
C SER A 77 -3.82 -7.56 2.31
N GLN A 78 -4.64 -6.52 2.34
CA GLN A 78 -4.33 -5.28 1.64
C GLN A 78 -5.08 -4.11 2.26
N ILE A 79 -4.34 -3.03 2.49
CA ILE A 79 -4.93 -1.72 2.81
C ILE A 79 -4.42 -0.75 1.76
N MET A 80 -5.31 0.05 1.20
CA MET A 80 -4.95 1.09 0.23
C MET A 80 -5.72 2.35 0.56
N GLN A 81 -5.01 3.47 0.60
CA GLN A 81 -5.61 4.79 0.76
C GLN A 81 -5.08 5.71 -0.34
N PRO A 82 -5.94 6.48 -0.99
CA PRO A 82 -5.47 7.45 -1.97
C PRO A 82 -4.78 8.61 -1.27
N ILE A 83 -3.80 9.20 -1.94
CA ILE A 83 -3.15 10.43 -1.49
C ILE A 83 -3.85 11.58 -2.20
N ILE A 84 -4.50 12.44 -1.41
CA ILE A 84 -5.22 13.59 -1.95
C ILE A 84 -4.40 14.85 -1.67
N SER A 85 -4.06 15.58 -2.71
CA SER A 85 -3.31 16.82 -2.61
C SER A 85 -4.06 17.90 -3.37
N ALA A 86 -4.40 18.98 -2.69
CA ALA A 86 -5.16 20.10 -3.26
C ALA A 86 -6.43 19.63 -3.98
N GLY A 87 -7.09 18.62 -3.42
CA GLY A 87 -8.34 18.09 -3.96
C GLY A 87 -8.18 17.03 -5.03
N ASP A 88 -6.96 16.75 -5.48
CA ASP A 88 -6.69 15.77 -6.53
C ASP A 88 -6.06 14.49 -5.96
N ALA A 89 -6.48 13.36 -6.49
CA ALA A 89 -5.86 12.08 -6.15
C ALA A 89 -4.56 11.95 -6.95
N VAL A 90 -3.43 12.02 -6.25
CA VAL A 90 -2.11 12.05 -6.88
C VAL A 90 -1.34 10.74 -6.75
N GLY A 91 -1.82 9.81 -5.95
CA GLY A 91 -1.17 8.52 -5.76
C GLY A 91 -1.87 7.73 -4.67
N SER A 92 -1.14 6.79 -4.09
CA SER A 92 -1.69 5.96 -3.03
C SER A 92 -0.61 5.47 -2.06
N VAL A 93 -1.06 5.09 -0.86
CA VAL A 93 -0.26 4.38 0.13
C VAL A 93 -0.90 3.03 0.33
N LEU A 94 -0.10 1.97 0.30
CA LEU A 94 -0.58 0.61 0.46
C LEU A 94 0.21 -0.12 1.53
N LEU A 95 -0.47 -1.02 2.24
CA LEU A 95 0.17 -2.00 3.10
C LEU A 95 -0.31 -3.37 2.63
N LEU A 96 0.61 -4.26 2.34
CA LEU A 96 0.33 -5.53 1.70
C LEU A 96 0.82 -6.68 2.56
N GLY A 97 -0.04 -7.67 2.79
CA GLY A 97 0.32 -8.88 3.51
C GLY A 97 0.27 -10.08 2.58
N LYS A 98 1.33 -10.90 2.60
CA LYS A 98 1.46 -12.05 1.72
C LYS A 98 1.07 -13.37 2.39
N ASN A 99 1.08 -13.42 3.71
CA ASN A 99 0.87 -14.65 4.47
C ASN A 99 -0.40 -14.58 5.30
N GLU A 100 -0.92 -15.75 5.66
CA GLU A 100 -2.11 -15.85 6.50
C GLU A 100 -1.95 -15.17 7.85
N LYS A 101 -0.72 -15.02 8.32
CA LYS A 101 -0.43 -14.37 9.59
C LYS A 101 -0.47 -12.84 9.49
N ASP A 102 -0.50 -12.31 8.29
CA ASP A 102 -0.48 -10.87 8.05
C ASP A 102 -1.89 -10.29 8.06
N VAL A 103 -2.61 -10.54 9.14
CA VAL A 103 -3.95 -10.00 9.33
C VAL A 103 -3.85 -8.53 9.70
N MET A 104 -4.62 -7.70 9.03
CA MET A 104 -4.63 -6.26 9.24
C MET A 104 -5.90 -5.84 9.98
N GLY A 105 -5.74 -4.98 10.97
CA GLY A 105 -6.83 -4.49 11.79
C GLY A 105 -6.94 -2.98 11.70
N GLU A 106 -7.68 -2.41 12.66
CA GLU A 106 -7.91 -0.97 12.70
C GLU A 106 -6.63 -0.17 12.91
N SER A 107 -5.64 -0.74 13.63
CA SER A 107 -4.36 -0.06 13.85
C SER A 107 -3.63 0.18 12.54
N GLU A 108 -3.55 -0.85 11.70
CA GLU A 108 -2.89 -0.77 10.40
C GLU A 108 -3.65 0.16 9.47
N LYS A 109 -4.97 0.08 9.50
CA LYS A 109 -5.82 0.96 8.69
C LYS A 109 -5.61 2.44 9.07
N MET A 110 -5.56 2.72 10.37
CA MET A 110 -5.32 4.08 10.87
C MET A 110 -3.94 4.57 10.47
N LEU A 111 -2.93 3.71 10.56
CA LEU A 111 -1.56 4.06 10.18
C LEU A 111 -1.49 4.47 8.70
N ILE A 112 -2.09 3.69 7.82
CA ILE A 112 -2.06 3.98 6.38
C ILE A 112 -2.87 5.23 6.05
N LYS A 113 -4.01 5.41 6.71
CA LYS A 113 -4.82 6.61 6.53
C LYS A 113 -4.07 7.86 6.98
N THR A 114 -3.38 7.78 8.11
CA THR A 114 -2.58 8.89 8.63
C THR A 114 -1.42 9.21 7.69
N ALA A 115 -0.73 8.18 7.19
CA ALA A 115 0.38 8.36 6.25
C ALA A 115 -0.09 9.02 4.95
N SER A 116 -1.22 8.59 4.40
CA SER A 116 -1.74 9.17 3.16
C SER A 116 -2.12 10.64 3.35
N GLY A 117 -2.72 10.97 4.49
CA GLY A 117 -3.07 12.36 4.81
C GLY A 117 -1.84 13.25 4.96
N PHE A 118 -0.81 12.72 5.63
CA PHE A 118 0.45 13.45 5.80
C PHE A 118 1.11 13.73 4.44
N LEU A 119 1.21 12.71 3.60
CA LEU A 119 1.84 12.86 2.27
C LEU A 119 1.05 13.84 1.40
N GLY A 120 -0.27 13.79 1.45
CA GLY A 120 -1.09 14.74 0.69
C GLY A 120 -0.82 16.19 1.08
N ARG A 121 -0.70 16.44 2.37
CA ARG A 121 -0.40 17.81 2.86
C ARG A 121 1.01 18.25 2.48
N GLN A 122 1.98 17.33 2.52
CA GLN A 122 3.35 17.66 2.13
C GLN A 122 3.44 18.04 0.66
N MET A 123 2.66 17.41 -0.18
CA MET A 123 2.67 17.67 -1.62
C MET A 123 1.99 18.97 -2.01
N GLU A 124 1.24 19.56 -1.09
CA GLU A 124 0.58 20.87 -1.33
C GLU A 124 1.53 22.05 -1.16
N GLN A 125 2.70 21.84 -0.64
CA GLN A 125 3.67 22.92 -0.37
C GLN A 125 4.54 23.23 -1.57
#